data_f4cf1f462c0785a17a2daa0030c248ad
#
_entry.id   f4cf1f462c0785a17a2daa0030c248ad
#
_cell.length_a   1.000
_cell.length_b   1.000
_cell.length_c   1.000
_cell.angle_alpha   90.00
_cell.angle_beta   90.00
_cell.angle_gamma   90.00
#
_symmetry.space_group_name_H-M   'P 1'
#
loop_
_entity.id
_entity.type
_entity.pdbx_description
1 polymer ?
#
loop_
_entity_poly.entity_id
_entity_poly.type
_entity_poly.pdbx_seq_one_letter_code
_entity_poly.pdbx_strand_id
1 'polypeptide(L)'
;MSDPEDYINPWVKTSEPYSDKHMDIAWENPEILRLMSNENLIQPSETVLNAIIEAAQLGNLYPGSGPLLRKKLGEKAGLTSEHVVLGNGSTDVINFVIHTFVGPGDEVLIPVPTFSMYESRARVAGGKVVQVPFSSNLYWDMEGILNAVTAKTKLIFICSPNNPTGNEIKDSDLKRILELGIPVFFDEAYYELKSVVESKASWVKDYPHMMVNRTFSKAYGLAGFRIGYILCDPKLAGFFNRVRFPWNVSLLGIAAALAALEDTTDQETKRQTVIKGREYIFNEINKIPGLKAYPSEGNFILIDAHKLGKNSEEIRDAISNKGIYIRPMTGHHMEKGFIRVTIGTMPQNQLFIKLFKEYIQEITGK
;
A
#
# COMPACT_ATOMS: atom_id res chain seq x y z
N MET A 1 -0.61 17.87 41.11
CA MET A 1 -0.28 18.14 39.70
C MET A 1 -1.20 17.26 38.88
N SER A 2 -1.89 17.81 37.88
CA SER A 2 -2.72 17.01 36.96
C SER A 2 -1.86 16.07 36.13
N ASP A 3 -2.32 14.85 35.89
CA ASP A 3 -1.62 13.91 35.04
C ASP A 3 -1.73 14.39 33.58
N PRO A 4 -0.63 14.46 32.80
CA PRO A 4 -0.69 14.78 31.38
C PRO A 4 -1.66 13.89 30.59
N GLU A 5 -1.88 12.66 31.02
CA GLU A 5 -2.85 11.74 30.40
C GLU A 5 -4.31 12.24 30.46
N ASP A 6 -4.66 13.10 31.43
CA ASP A 6 -6.00 13.67 31.54
C ASP A 6 -6.41 14.53 30.33
N TYR A 7 -5.41 15.08 29.62
CA TYR A 7 -5.58 15.97 28.47
C TYR A 7 -5.52 15.25 27.12
N ILE A 8 -5.20 13.93 27.09
CA ILE A 8 -5.12 13.16 25.86
C ILE A 8 -6.54 12.78 25.41
N ASN A 9 -6.81 12.97 24.11
CA ASN A 9 -8.08 12.54 23.52
C ASN A 9 -8.36 11.06 23.79
N PRO A 10 -9.58 10.69 24.20
CA PRO A 10 -9.92 9.31 24.57
C PRO A 10 -9.61 8.26 23.48
N TRP A 11 -9.84 8.63 22.22
CA TRP A 11 -9.59 7.73 21.08
C TRP A 11 -8.09 7.54 20.81
N VAL A 12 -7.23 8.47 21.19
CA VAL A 12 -5.77 8.30 21.12
C VAL A 12 -5.29 7.34 22.20
N LYS A 13 -5.83 7.44 23.42
CA LYS A 13 -5.50 6.52 24.53
C LYS A 13 -5.79 5.05 24.19
N THR A 14 -6.83 4.81 23.40
CA THR A 14 -7.27 3.45 23.02
C THR A 14 -6.70 2.97 21.69
N SER A 15 -5.92 3.81 20.99
CA SER A 15 -5.31 3.46 19.71
C SER A 15 -3.98 2.74 19.93
N GLU A 16 -3.79 1.61 19.23
CA GLU A 16 -2.51 0.91 19.24
C GLU A 16 -1.52 1.58 18.29
N PRO A 17 -0.23 1.69 18.67
CA PRO A 17 0.80 2.18 17.77
C PRO A 17 1.00 1.21 16.61
N TYR A 18 1.26 1.77 15.43
CA TYR A 18 1.65 0.93 14.29
C TYR A 18 3.03 0.30 14.57
N SER A 19 3.08 -1.03 14.50
CA SER A 19 4.34 -1.75 14.76
C SER A 19 5.21 -1.79 13.49
N ASP A 20 6.38 -1.20 13.58
CA ASP A 20 7.45 -1.22 12.56
C ASP A 20 8.69 -2.04 12.99
N LYS A 21 8.62 -2.74 14.11
CA LYS A 21 9.70 -3.60 14.64
C LYS A 21 10.33 -4.53 13.61
N HIS A 22 9.51 -5.03 12.65
CA HIS A 22 10.02 -5.86 11.56
C HIS A 22 10.97 -5.12 10.62
N MET A 23 10.86 -3.78 10.53
CA MET A 23 11.79 -2.96 9.76
C MET A 23 13.11 -2.78 10.52
N ASP A 24 13.04 -2.54 11.84
CA ASP A 24 14.24 -2.42 12.68
C ASP A 24 15.06 -3.70 12.64
N ILE A 25 14.40 -4.87 12.82
CA ILE A 25 15.05 -6.17 12.68
C ILE A 25 15.76 -6.31 11.33
N ALA A 26 15.14 -5.86 10.25
CA ALA A 26 15.74 -5.96 8.92
C ALA A 26 16.90 -4.98 8.70
N TRP A 27 16.92 -3.83 9.38
CA TRP A 27 18.05 -2.90 9.36
C TRP A 27 19.21 -3.37 10.23
N GLU A 28 18.92 -4.00 11.36
CA GLU A 28 19.93 -4.62 12.25
C GLU A 28 20.58 -5.86 11.63
N ASN A 29 19.91 -6.51 10.68
CA ASN A 29 20.38 -7.72 9.99
C ASN A 29 20.35 -7.54 8.47
N PRO A 30 21.29 -6.78 7.91
CA PRO A 30 21.26 -6.38 6.49
C PRO A 30 21.46 -7.56 5.50
N GLU A 31 21.95 -8.70 5.98
CA GLU A 31 22.10 -9.95 5.21
C GLU A 31 20.75 -10.66 4.99
N ILE A 32 19.73 -10.36 5.77
CA ILE A 32 18.40 -10.97 5.62
C ILE A 32 17.72 -10.45 4.35
N LEU A 33 17.29 -11.37 3.50
CA LEU A 33 16.50 -11.03 2.33
C LEU A 33 15.07 -10.56 2.74
N ARG A 34 14.75 -9.31 2.42
CA ARG A 34 13.54 -8.61 2.85
C ARG A 34 12.37 -8.86 1.88
N LEU A 35 11.57 -9.92 2.12
CA LEU A 35 10.37 -10.21 1.33
C LEU A 35 9.05 -9.93 2.11
N MET A 36 9.02 -8.91 2.95
CA MET A 36 7.93 -8.67 3.92
C MET A 36 7.10 -7.39 3.69
N SER A 37 7.67 -6.33 3.11
CA SER A 37 7.06 -4.99 3.12
C SER A 37 6.64 -4.48 1.74
N ASN A 38 6.58 -5.37 0.74
CA ASN A 38 6.24 -5.03 -0.64
C ASN A 38 7.14 -3.91 -1.18
N GLU A 39 8.43 -3.94 -0.82
CA GLU A 39 9.45 -3.06 -1.40
C GLU A 39 9.81 -3.57 -2.79
N ASN A 40 10.27 -2.68 -3.66
CA ASN A 40 10.91 -3.08 -4.90
C ASN A 40 12.39 -3.31 -4.60
N LEU A 41 12.88 -4.52 -4.82
CA LEU A 41 14.26 -4.90 -4.47
C LEU A 41 15.28 -4.53 -5.56
N ILE A 42 14.85 -3.89 -6.64
CA ILE A 42 15.74 -3.28 -7.62
C ILE A 42 16.05 -1.86 -7.15
N GLN A 43 17.33 -1.55 -7.07
CA GLN A 43 17.81 -0.23 -6.66
C GLN A 43 17.33 0.88 -7.62
N PRO A 44 17.26 2.14 -7.17
CA PRO A 44 17.04 3.28 -8.06
C PRO A 44 18.09 3.32 -9.18
N SER A 45 17.69 3.71 -10.39
CA SER A 45 18.59 3.85 -11.53
C SER A 45 19.62 4.96 -11.30
N GLU A 46 20.70 4.96 -12.09
CA GLU A 46 21.72 6.03 -12.06
C GLU A 46 21.10 7.41 -12.35
N THR A 47 20.12 7.47 -13.24
CA THR A 47 19.37 8.70 -13.54
C THR A 47 18.72 9.27 -12.27
N VAL A 48 18.07 8.41 -11.48
CA VAL A 48 17.44 8.80 -10.23
C VAL A 48 18.48 9.18 -9.18
N LEU A 49 19.55 8.40 -9.04
CA LEU A 49 20.62 8.67 -8.06
C LEU A 49 21.33 10.01 -8.35
N ASN A 50 21.65 10.31 -9.62
CA ASN A 50 22.26 11.57 -10.02
C ASN A 50 21.36 12.77 -9.71
N ALA A 51 20.06 12.68 -10.01
CA ALA A 51 19.11 13.72 -9.67
C ALA A 51 19.01 14.00 -8.17
N ILE A 52 19.14 12.95 -7.34
CA ILE A 52 19.17 13.08 -5.87
C ILE A 52 20.45 13.78 -5.41
N ILE A 53 21.62 13.43 -5.97
CA ILE A 53 22.91 14.03 -5.63
C ILE A 53 22.90 15.53 -5.98
N GLU A 54 22.38 15.90 -7.14
CA GLU A 54 22.23 17.31 -7.53
C GLU A 54 21.29 18.06 -6.58
N ALA A 55 20.15 17.48 -6.25
CA ALA A 55 19.18 18.08 -5.33
C ALA A 55 19.74 18.21 -3.89
N ALA A 56 20.61 17.30 -3.46
CA ALA A 56 21.22 17.31 -2.14
C ALA A 56 22.12 18.55 -1.92
N GLN A 57 22.71 19.10 -2.99
CA GLN A 57 23.50 20.35 -2.92
C GLN A 57 22.66 21.56 -2.52
N LEU A 58 21.33 21.48 -2.68
CA LEU A 58 20.37 22.52 -2.30
C LEU A 58 19.64 22.20 -0.99
N GLY A 59 20.15 21.25 -0.22
CA GLY A 59 19.50 20.75 1.00
C GLY A 59 19.31 21.77 2.14
N ASN A 60 19.97 22.93 2.05
CA ASN A 60 19.78 24.08 2.95
C ASN A 60 18.54 24.92 2.61
N LEU A 61 17.84 24.64 1.51
CA LEU A 61 16.67 25.39 1.07
C LEU A 61 15.38 24.58 1.31
N TYR A 62 14.30 25.28 1.64
CA TYR A 62 12.99 24.65 1.70
C TYR A 62 12.55 24.20 0.30
N PRO A 63 11.94 23.00 0.15
CA PRO A 63 11.36 22.57 -1.11
C PRO A 63 10.16 23.47 -1.46
N GLY A 64 9.94 23.65 -2.78
CA GLY A 64 8.70 24.24 -3.25
C GLY A 64 7.52 23.25 -3.16
N SER A 65 6.36 23.66 -3.69
CA SER A 65 5.18 22.80 -3.75
C SER A 65 5.25 21.69 -4.82
N GLY A 66 6.39 21.51 -5.49
CA GLY A 66 6.60 20.56 -6.57
C GLY A 66 5.75 20.83 -7.83
N PRO A 67 5.67 22.07 -8.36
CA PRO A 67 4.76 22.41 -9.47
C PRO A 67 5.03 21.59 -10.73
N LEU A 68 6.31 21.34 -11.05
CA LEU A 68 6.66 20.53 -12.20
C LEU A 68 6.25 19.05 -12.01
N LEU A 69 6.46 18.48 -10.82
CA LEU A 69 6.03 17.13 -10.50
C LEU A 69 4.51 17.01 -10.60
N ARG A 70 3.77 17.94 -9.99
CA ARG A 70 2.30 17.97 -10.07
C ARG A 70 1.81 18.04 -11.51
N LYS A 71 2.44 18.87 -12.35
CA LYS A 71 2.10 18.98 -13.77
C LYS A 71 2.28 17.65 -14.48
N LYS A 72 3.45 17.02 -14.37
CA LYS A 72 3.75 15.72 -15.01
C LYS A 72 2.81 14.60 -14.54
N LEU A 73 2.49 14.56 -13.24
CA LEU A 73 1.57 13.56 -12.68
C LEU A 73 0.13 13.77 -13.16
N GLY A 74 -0.31 15.02 -13.26
CA GLY A 74 -1.62 15.37 -13.83
C GLY A 74 -1.70 14.95 -15.30
N GLU A 75 -0.73 15.34 -16.12
CA GLU A 75 -0.66 14.98 -17.54
C GLU A 75 -0.67 13.45 -17.74
N LYS A 76 0.14 12.71 -16.98
CA LYS A 76 0.18 11.23 -17.02
C LYS A 76 -1.17 10.59 -16.70
N ALA A 77 -1.99 11.25 -15.89
CA ALA A 77 -3.33 10.79 -15.51
C ALA A 77 -4.47 11.33 -16.44
N GLY A 78 -4.14 12.12 -17.47
CA GLY A 78 -5.12 12.82 -18.30
C GLY A 78 -5.88 13.93 -17.55
N LEU A 79 -5.22 14.52 -16.56
CA LEU A 79 -5.72 15.57 -15.65
C LEU A 79 -4.79 16.81 -15.71
N THR A 80 -5.06 17.80 -14.87
CA THR A 80 -4.19 18.98 -14.70
C THR A 80 -3.45 18.95 -13.36
N SER A 81 -2.47 19.85 -13.17
CA SER A 81 -1.76 19.99 -11.89
C SER A 81 -2.67 20.37 -10.71
N GLU A 82 -3.83 20.94 -10.98
CA GLU A 82 -4.83 21.32 -9.96
C GLU A 82 -5.50 20.11 -9.31
N HIS A 83 -5.54 18.99 -10.02
CA HIS A 83 -6.06 17.72 -9.51
C HIS A 83 -5.06 16.97 -8.60
N VAL A 84 -3.82 17.45 -8.48
CA VAL A 84 -2.73 16.70 -7.82
C VAL A 84 -2.36 17.33 -6.48
N VAL A 85 -2.41 16.55 -5.41
CA VAL A 85 -1.83 16.94 -4.10
C VAL A 85 -0.76 15.94 -3.72
N LEU A 86 0.46 16.45 -3.45
CA LEU A 86 1.60 15.64 -3.04
C LEU A 86 1.55 15.34 -1.55
N GLY A 87 2.02 14.16 -1.15
CA GLY A 87 2.17 13.71 0.23
C GLY A 87 3.53 13.07 0.49
N ASN A 88 3.96 13.09 1.75
CA ASN A 88 5.15 12.38 2.22
C ASN A 88 4.87 10.86 2.30
N GLY A 89 4.73 10.24 1.12
CA GLY A 89 4.20 8.91 0.93
C GLY A 89 2.67 8.84 1.06
N SER A 90 2.08 7.71 0.67
CA SER A 90 0.62 7.49 0.80
C SER A 90 0.13 7.58 2.25
N THR A 91 0.98 7.33 3.24
CA THR A 91 0.59 7.44 4.65
C THR A 91 0.22 8.87 5.04
N ASP A 92 0.97 9.87 4.54
CA ASP A 92 0.63 11.28 4.73
C ASP A 92 -0.64 11.65 3.95
N VAL A 93 -0.80 11.11 2.72
CA VAL A 93 -2.03 11.29 1.93
C VAL A 93 -3.25 10.75 2.69
N ILE A 94 -3.19 9.53 3.20
CA ILE A 94 -4.25 8.92 4.01
C ILE A 94 -4.57 9.81 5.22
N ASN A 95 -3.54 10.32 5.90
CA ASN A 95 -3.70 11.13 7.09
C ASN A 95 -4.44 12.44 6.80
N PHE A 96 -4.01 13.23 5.81
CA PHE A 96 -4.70 14.50 5.53
C PHE A 96 -6.09 14.29 4.92
N VAL A 97 -6.33 13.22 4.16
CA VAL A 97 -7.67 12.87 3.68
C VAL A 97 -8.60 12.54 4.84
N ILE A 98 -8.18 11.68 5.77
CA ILE A 98 -8.97 11.34 6.95
C ILE A 98 -9.30 12.61 7.74
N HIS A 99 -8.31 13.44 8.05
CA HIS A 99 -8.53 14.69 8.81
C HIS A 99 -9.39 15.74 8.06
N THR A 100 -9.59 15.57 6.76
CA THR A 100 -10.52 16.44 6.00
C THR A 100 -11.96 15.99 6.15
N PHE A 101 -12.24 14.68 6.21
CA PHE A 101 -13.59 14.14 6.19
C PHE A 101 -14.10 13.62 7.53
N VAL A 102 -13.18 13.21 8.43
CA VAL A 102 -13.52 12.40 9.60
C VAL A 102 -13.22 13.16 10.88
N GLY A 103 -14.24 13.25 11.72
CA GLY A 103 -14.15 13.74 13.09
C GLY A 103 -14.71 12.72 14.09
N PRO A 104 -14.72 13.07 15.40
CA PRO A 104 -15.23 12.19 16.43
C PRO A 104 -16.68 11.76 16.19
N GLY A 105 -16.90 10.44 16.10
CA GLY A 105 -18.22 9.83 15.89
C GLY A 105 -18.64 9.65 14.43
N ASP A 106 -17.90 10.18 13.47
CA ASP A 106 -18.08 9.88 12.04
C ASP A 106 -17.65 8.45 11.73
N GLU A 107 -18.30 7.82 10.75
CA GLU A 107 -18.00 6.45 10.35
C GLU A 107 -17.12 6.40 9.11
N VAL A 108 -16.12 5.50 9.16
CA VAL A 108 -15.23 5.17 8.05
C VAL A 108 -15.44 3.71 7.68
N LEU A 109 -15.92 3.44 6.47
CA LEU A 109 -16.18 2.10 5.99
C LEU A 109 -14.91 1.52 5.35
N ILE A 110 -14.49 0.36 5.82
CA ILE A 110 -13.27 -0.32 5.39
C ILE A 110 -13.57 -1.80 5.14
N PRO A 111 -13.62 -2.24 3.87
CA PRO A 111 -13.66 -3.67 3.56
C PRO A 111 -12.35 -4.34 3.98
N VAL A 112 -12.43 -5.47 4.68
CA VAL A 112 -11.27 -6.18 5.25
C VAL A 112 -11.21 -7.63 4.77
N PRO A 113 -10.01 -8.21 4.59
CA PRO A 113 -8.68 -7.68 4.91
C PRO A 113 -8.18 -6.65 3.91
N THR A 114 -7.54 -5.60 4.40
CA THR A 114 -6.92 -4.57 3.57
C THR A 114 -5.73 -3.91 4.29
N PHE A 115 -5.20 -2.80 3.77
CA PHE A 115 -4.06 -2.10 4.36
C PHE A 115 -4.43 -1.47 5.71
N SER A 116 -3.77 -1.93 6.78
CA SER A 116 -4.10 -1.59 8.17
C SER A 116 -3.97 -0.10 8.53
N MET A 117 -3.26 0.70 7.72
CA MET A 117 -3.12 2.14 7.96
C MET A 117 -4.45 2.90 7.82
N TYR A 118 -5.40 2.42 7.02
CA TYR A 118 -6.72 3.06 6.92
C TYR A 118 -7.43 3.04 8.28
N GLU A 119 -7.49 1.87 8.89
CA GLU A 119 -8.10 1.69 10.21
C GLU A 119 -7.34 2.46 11.29
N SER A 120 -6.00 2.31 11.34
CA SER A 120 -5.15 2.98 12.33
C SER A 120 -5.35 4.49 12.29
N ARG A 121 -5.31 5.11 11.11
CA ARG A 121 -5.46 6.57 10.99
C ARG A 121 -6.88 7.05 11.23
N ALA A 122 -7.91 6.28 10.83
CA ALA A 122 -9.29 6.61 11.13
C ALA A 122 -9.55 6.63 12.64
N ARG A 123 -9.06 5.63 13.38
CA ARG A 123 -9.18 5.57 14.86
C ARG A 123 -8.47 6.75 15.54
N VAL A 124 -7.25 7.08 15.13
CA VAL A 124 -6.48 8.20 15.69
C VAL A 124 -7.14 9.55 15.43
N ALA A 125 -7.95 9.69 14.37
CA ALA A 125 -8.77 10.87 14.11
C ALA A 125 -10.09 10.91 14.92
N GLY A 126 -10.39 9.88 15.72
CA GLY A 126 -11.64 9.75 16.46
C GLY A 126 -12.80 9.16 15.67
N GLY A 127 -12.55 8.72 14.44
CA GLY A 127 -13.55 8.07 13.59
C GLY A 127 -13.90 6.65 14.07
N LYS A 128 -15.14 6.26 13.90
CA LYS A 128 -15.60 4.90 14.10
C LYS A 128 -15.37 4.08 12.84
N VAL A 129 -14.55 3.03 12.94
CA VAL A 129 -14.31 2.12 11.82
C VAL A 129 -15.45 1.11 11.69
N VAL A 130 -16.07 1.06 10.51
CA VAL A 130 -17.06 0.07 10.12
C VAL A 130 -16.38 -0.92 9.17
N GLN A 131 -16.12 -2.12 9.66
CA GLN A 131 -15.46 -3.17 8.91
C GLN A 131 -16.48 -4.03 8.18
N VAL A 132 -16.24 -4.31 6.90
CA VAL A 132 -17.02 -5.27 6.11
C VAL A 132 -16.09 -6.39 5.68
N PRO A 133 -16.25 -7.60 6.23
CA PRO A 133 -15.41 -8.74 5.83
C PRO A 133 -15.58 -9.07 4.35
N PHE A 134 -14.47 -9.43 3.69
CA PHE A 134 -14.52 -10.01 2.35
C PHE A 134 -15.29 -11.35 2.38
N SER A 135 -15.87 -11.70 1.25
CA SER A 135 -16.47 -13.01 1.04
C SER A 135 -15.43 -14.15 1.10
N SER A 136 -15.88 -15.39 1.22
CA SER A 136 -15.01 -16.56 1.36
C SER A 136 -14.01 -16.79 0.20
N ASN A 137 -14.25 -16.18 -0.96
CA ASN A 137 -13.32 -16.18 -2.10
C ASN A 137 -12.33 -15.01 -2.09
N LEU A 138 -12.22 -14.29 -0.97
CA LEU A 138 -11.38 -13.11 -0.78
C LEU A 138 -11.72 -11.95 -1.75
N TYR A 139 -13.00 -11.78 -2.09
CA TYR A 139 -13.51 -10.66 -2.87
C TYR A 139 -14.38 -9.75 -2.00
N TRP A 140 -14.58 -8.50 -2.40
CA TRP A 140 -15.44 -7.55 -1.70
C TRP A 140 -16.87 -8.10 -1.59
N ASP A 141 -17.40 -8.11 -0.38
CA ASP A 141 -18.83 -8.34 -0.15
C ASP A 141 -19.60 -7.07 -0.51
N MET A 142 -20.04 -6.98 -1.74
CA MET A 142 -20.70 -5.78 -2.26
C MET A 142 -22.00 -5.47 -1.53
N GLU A 143 -22.81 -6.49 -1.20
CA GLU A 143 -24.06 -6.29 -0.48
C GLU A 143 -23.78 -5.86 0.96
N GLY A 144 -22.77 -6.46 1.60
CA GLY A 144 -22.30 -6.05 2.92
C GLY A 144 -21.83 -4.60 2.95
N ILE A 145 -21.06 -4.16 1.93
CA ILE A 145 -20.58 -2.77 1.80
C ILE A 145 -21.76 -1.80 1.67
N LEU A 146 -22.70 -2.08 0.76
CA LEU A 146 -23.84 -1.18 0.52
C LEU A 146 -24.76 -1.08 1.75
N ASN A 147 -24.98 -2.20 2.44
CA ASN A 147 -25.84 -2.26 3.63
C ASN A 147 -25.18 -1.65 4.89
N ALA A 148 -23.84 -1.56 4.93
CA ALA A 148 -23.11 -0.99 6.06
C ALA A 148 -23.06 0.54 6.05
N VAL A 149 -23.50 1.18 4.97
CA VAL A 149 -23.53 2.63 4.83
C VAL A 149 -24.63 3.24 5.69
N THR A 150 -24.31 4.28 6.45
CA THR A 150 -25.25 5.05 7.28
C THR A 150 -25.14 6.54 7.00
N ALA A 151 -26.00 7.35 7.58
CA ALA A 151 -25.92 8.81 7.52
C ALA A 151 -24.63 9.38 8.17
N LYS A 152 -23.90 8.57 8.97
CA LYS A 152 -22.64 8.93 9.59
C LYS A 152 -21.43 8.53 8.76
N THR A 153 -21.59 7.74 7.71
CA THR A 153 -20.49 7.33 6.83
C THR A 153 -19.93 8.53 6.06
N LYS A 154 -18.67 8.87 6.29
CA LYS A 154 -17.98 10.03 5.71
C LYS A 154 -16.93 9.66 4.68
N LEU A 155 -16.42 8.42 4.75
CA LEU A 155 -15.33 7.99 3.89
C LEU A 155 -15.40 6.46 3.70
N ILE A 156 -15.17 6.01 2.48
CA ILE A 156 -15.03 4.60 2.12
C ILE A 156 -13.63 4.37 1.56
N PHE A 157 -12.90 3.37 2.07
CA PHE A 157 -11.60 2.97 1.53
C PHE A 157 -11.74 1.76 0.62
N ILE A 158 -11.21 1.84 -0.59
CA ILE A 158 -11.10 0.73 -1.54
C ILE A 158 -9.66 0.67 -2.06
N CYS A 159 -8.96 -0.44 -1.80
CA CYS A 159 -7.60 -0.69 -2.30
C CYS A 159 -7.68 -1.65 -3.49
N SER A 160 -7.15 -1.25 -4.66
CA SER A 160 -7.19 -2.09 -5.86
C SER A 160 -6.00 -1.80 -6.78
N PRO A 161 -5.07 -2.75 -6.95
CA PRO A 161 -5.01 -4.09 -6.35
C PRO A 161 -4.96 -4.08 -4.82
N ASN A 162 -5.72 -4.96 -4.17
CA ASN A 162 -5.82 -4.96 -2.72
C ASN A 162 -4.61 -5.62 -2.05
N ASN A 163 -4.18 -5.07 -0.94
CA ASN A 163 -3.17 -5.65 -0.07
C ASN A 163 -3.87 -6.15 1.23
N PRO A 164 -3.87 -7.46 1.53
CA PRO A 164 -2.91 -8.46 1.08
C PRO A 164 -3.40 -9.42 -0.03
N THR A 165 -4.63 -9.30 -0.51
CA THR A 165 -5.24 -10.34 -1.37
C THR A 165 -4.77 -10.32 -2.82
N GLY A 166 -4.25 -9.17 -3.31
CA GLY A 166 -3.68 -9.02 -4.65
C GLY A 166 -4.69 -8.85 -5.79
N ASN A 167 -5.98 -9.03 -5.51
CA ASN A 167 -7.05 -8.94 -6.51
C ASN A 167 -7.49 -7.48 -6.77
N GLU A 168 -8.24 -7.30 -7.84
CA GLU A 168 -8.82 -6.02 -8.24
C GLU A 168 -10.34 -6.02 -8.09
N ILE A 169 -10.89 -4.86 -7.74
CA ILE A 169 -12.34 -4.64 -7.77
C ILE A 169 -12.80 -4.46 -9.22
N LYS A 170 -13.94 -5.05 -9.58
CA LYS A 170 -14.54 -4.86 -10.90
C LYS A 170 -15.07 -3.45 -11.06
N ASP A 171 -15.02 -2.93 -12.27
CA ASP A 171 -15.53 -1.58 -12.60
C ASP A 171 -17.01 -1.42 -12.25
N SER A 172 -17.83 -2.47 -12.49
CA SER A 172 -19.24 -2.47 -12.13
C SER A 172 -19.47 -2.32 -10.62
N ASP A 173 -18.63 -2.95 -9.81
CA ASP A 173 -18.72 -2.91 -8.35
C ASP A 173 -18.22 -1.57 -7.81
N LEU A 174 -17.11 -1.05 -8.34
CA LEU A 174 -16.62 0.28 -7.98
C LEU A 174 -17.66 1.37 -8.31
N LYS A 175 -18.33 1.29 -9.48
CA LYS A 175 -19.39 2.23 -9.83
C LYS A 175 -20.55 2.19 -8.85
N ARG A 176 -21.01 1.02 -8.42
CA ARG A 176 -22.06 0.88 -7.39
C ARG A 176 -21.69 1.60 -6.07
N ILE A 177 -20.41 1.54 -5.68
CA ILE A 177 -19.92 2.27 -4.50
C ILE A 177 -19.91 3.77 -4.75
N LEU A 178 -19.46 4.22 -5.92
CA LEU A 178 -19.42 5.65 -6.27
C LEU A 178 -20.82 6.25 -6.40
N GLU A 179 -21.80 5.48 -6.85
CA GLU A 179 -23.22 5.91 -6.95
C GLU A 179 -23.86 6.21 -5.59
N LEU A 180 -23.23 5.80 -4.47
CA LEU A 180 -23.66 6.20 -3.12
C LEU A 180 -23.44 7.69 -2.84
N GLY A 181 -22.60 8.38 -3.62
CA GLY A 181 -22.28 9.80 -3.43
C GLY A 181 -21.43 10.12 -2.20
N ILE A 182 -20.89 9.08 -1.53
CA ILE A 182 -19.99 9.21 -0.37
C ILE A 182 -18.55 9.33 -0.85
N PRO A 183 -17.68 10.14 -0.21
CA PRO A 183 -16.26 10.19 -0.53
C PRO A 183 -15.60 8.82 -0.54
N VAL A 184 -14.91 8.47 -1.64
CA VAL A 184 -14.20 7.20 -1.82
C VAL A 184 -12.73 7.46 -1.98
N PHE A 185 -11.91 6.90 -1.09
CA PHE A 185 -10.46 6.82 -1.22
C PHE A 185 -10.13 5.53 -1.98
N PHE A 186 -9.79 5.67 -3.26
CA PHE A 186 -9.41 4.56 -4.13
C PHE A 186 -7.90 4.46 -4.21
N ASP A 187 -7.34 3.40 -3.64
CA ASP A 187 -5.89 3.24 -3.53
C ASP A 187 -5.33 2.39 -4.68
N GLU A 188 -4.65 3.06 -5.60
CA GLU A 188 -3.94 2.49 -6.74
C GLU A 188 -2.43 2.32 -6.47
N ALA A 189 -2.00 2.05 -5.23
CA ALA A 189 -0.57 1.94 -4.90
C ALA A 189 0.20 0.88 -5.72
N TYR A 190 -0.49 -0.07 -6.35
CA TYR A 190 0.11 -1.14 -7.14
C TYR A 190 -0.26 -1.10 -8.63
N TYR A 191 -0.98 -0.08 -9.11
CA TYR A 191 -1.56 -0.10 -10.46
C TYR A 191 -0.51 -0.18 -11.58
N GLU A 192 0.67 0.41 -11.42
CA GLU A 192 1.75 0.33 -12.42
C GLU A 192 2.36 -1.07 -12.55
N LEU A 193 2.13 -1.96 -11.56
CA LEU A 193 2.66 -3.33 -11.50
C LEU A 193 1.68 -4.36 -12.06
N LYS A 194 0.50 -3.93 -12.48
CA LYS A 194 -0.53 -4.80 -13.07
C LYS A 194 -0.08 -5.41 -14.39
N SER A 195 -0.59 -6.59 -14.69
CA SER A 195 -0.41 -7.24 -15.99
C SER A 195 -0.92 -6.35 -17.13
N VAL A 196 -2.08 -5.73 -16.93
CA VAL A 196 -2.63 -4.68 -17.79
C VAL A 196 -2.72 -3.39 -17.00
N VAL A 197 -1.92 -2.39 -17.36
CA VAL A 197 -1.87 -1.11 -16.67
C VAL A 197 -3.06 -0.26 -17.10
N GLU A 198 -4.11 -0.30 -16.31
CA GLU A 198 -5.30 0.52 -16.48
C GLU A 198 -5.63 1.21 -15.15
N SER A 199 -5.74 2.53 -15.19
CA SER A 199 -6.04 3.35 -14.02
C SER A 199 -7.45 3.91 -14.07
N LYS A 200 -8.04 4.12 -12.89
CA LYS A 200 -9.32 4.80 -12.74
C LYS A 200 -9.18 6.30 -12.43
N ALA A 201 -7.97 6.87 -12.57
CA ALA A 201 -7.71 8.27 -12.23
C ALA A 201 -8.59 9.27 -13.02
N SER A 202 -8.91 8.97 -14.28
CA SER A 202 -9.80 9.84 -15.08
C SER A 202 -11.23 9.92 -14.55
N TRP A 203 -11.67 8.94 -13.75
CA TRP A 203 -13.03 8.88 -13.19
C TRP A 203 -13.30 9.99 -12.16
N VAL A 204 -12.25 10.64 -11.63
CA VAL A 204 -12.42 11.81 -10.75
C VAL A 204 -13.15 12.99 -11.44
N LYS A 205 -13.21 13.00 -12.77
CA LYS A 205 -13.96 13.99 -13.54
C LYS A 205 -15.47 13.73 -13.50
N ASP A 206 -15.85 12.45 -13.49
CA ASP A 206 -17.24 12.01 -13.50
C ASP A 206 -17.78 11.84 -12.07
N TYR A 207 -16.88 11.47 -11.13
CA TYR A 207 -17.16 11.25 -9.71
C TYR A 207 -16.30 12.19 -8.85
N PRO A 208 -16.70 13.45 -8.64
CA PRO A 208 -15.86 14.44 -7.95
C PRO A 208 -15.61 14.13 -6.46
N HIS A 209 -16.30 13.16 -5.88
CA HIS A 209 -16.08 12.61 -4.55
C HIS A 209 -15.14 11.38 -4.54
N MET A 210 -14.65 10.94 -5.69
CA MET A 210 -13.61 9.93 -5.81
C MET A 210 -12.22 10.58 -5.70
N MET A 211 -11.34 9.92 -4.98
CA MET A 211 -9.95 10.33 -4.80
C MET A 211 -9.05 9.14 -5.08
N VAL A 212 -8.09 9.28 -5.99
CA VAL A 212 -7.20 8.18 -6.39
C VAL A 212 -5.81 8.39 -5.79
N ASN A 213 -5.43 7.54 -4.84
CA ASN A 213 -4.11 7.57 -4.22
C ASN A 213 -3.10 6.76 -5.03
N ARG A 214 -1.86 7.27 -5.12
CA ARG A 214 -0.72 6.61 -5.76
C ARG A 214 0.57 6.86 -5.00
N THR A 215 1.58 6.04 -5.26
CA THR A 215 2.86 6.10 -4.55
C THR A 215 4.04 5.79 -5.46
N PHE A 216 5.18 6.39 -5.17
CA PHE A 216 6.46 6.01 -5.77
C PHE A 216 7.16 4.86 -5.00
N SER A 217 6.58 4.41 -3.89
CA SER A 217 7.20 3.39 -3.02
C SER A 217 7.25 1.99 -3.65
N LYS A 218 6.36 1.67 -4.62
CA LYS A 218 6.19 0.31 -5.13
C LYS A 218 6.82 0.12 -6.52
N ALA A 219 6.15 0.52 -7.58
CA ALA A 219 6.64 0.36 -8.95
C ALA A 219 7.98 1.05 -9.18
N TYR A 220 8.13 2.28 -8.71
CA TYR A 220 9.32 3.08 -8.90
C TYR A 220 10.49 2.71 -7.96
N GLY A 221 10.25 1.93 -6.90
CA GLY A 221 11.29 1.53 -5.96
C GLY A 221 11.82 2.67 -5.07
N LEU A 222 11.00 3.69 -4.81
CA LEU A 222 11.40 4.88 -4.05
C LEU A 222 10.79 4.93 -2.64
N ALA A 223 10.63 3.77 -1.99
CA ALA A 223 10.00 3.69 -0.67
C ALA A 223 10.69 4.56 0.39
N GLY A 224 12.02 4.63 0.39
CA GLY A 224 12.83 5.43 1.31
C GLY A 224 12.72 6.95 1.09
N PHE A 225 12.34 7.38 -0.12
CA PHE A 225 12.20 8.81 -0.44
C PHE A 225 10.85 9.40 -0.07
N ARG A 226 9.91 8.57 0.35
CA ARG A 226 8.63 9.00 0.90
C ARG A 226 7.83 9.92 -0.02
N ILE A 227 7.52 9.48 -1.25
CA ILE A 227 6.67 10.20 -2.21
C ILE A 227 5.38 9.45 -2.49
N GLY A 228 4.27 10.14 -2.28
CA GLY A 228 2.94 9.74 -2.68
C GLY A 228 2.15 10.94 -3.17
N TYR A 229 1.00 10.69 -3.76
CA TYR A 229 0.13 11.73 -4.23
C TYR A 229 -1.30 11.24 -4.36
N ILE A 230 -2.23 12.20 -4.35
CA ILE A 230 -3.64 11.94 -4.62
C ILE A 230 -4.10 12.73 -5.83
N LEU A 231 -4.92 12.11 -6.64
CA LEU A 231 -5.62 12.70 -7.78
C LEU A 231 -7.10 12.84 -7.39
N CYS A 232 -7.63 14.04 -7.46
CA CYS A 232 -8.99 14.33 -7.02
C CYS A 232 -9.54 15.59 -7.73
N ASP A 233 -10.81 15.87 -7.51
CA ASP A 233 -11.42 17.14 -7.96
C ASP A 233 -10.64 18.35 -7.40
N PRO A 234 -10.39 19.41 -8.18
CA PRO A 234 -9.64 20.60 -7.74
C PRO A 234 -10.20 21.27 -6.46
N LYS A 235 -11.52 21.20 -6.22
CA LYS A 235 -12.12 21.73 -4.99
C LYS A 235 -11.66 20.92 -3.78
N LEU A 236 -11.62 19.57 -3.88
CA LEU A 236 -11.08 18.72 -2.83
C LEU A 236 -9.57 18.95 -2.63
N ALA A 237 -8.80 19.09 -3.70
CA ALA A 237 -7.38 19.45 -3.63
C ALA A 237 -7.16 20.74 -2.84
N GLY A 238 -8.04 21.74 -3.02
CA GLY A 238 -8.04 22.98 -2.24
C GLY A 238 -8.22 22.75 -0.74
N PHE A 239 -9.08 21.82 -0.33
CA PHE A 239 -9.26 21.48 1.09
C PHE A 239 -8.07 20.68 1.64
N PHE A 240 -7.56 19.71 0.89
CA PHE A 240 -6.37 18.95 1.29
C PHE A 240 -5.15 19.84 1.51
N ASN A 241 -4.97 20.89 0.68
CA ASN A 241 -3.91 21.87 0.85
C ASN A 241 -4.03 22.72 2.13
N ARG A 242 -5.20 22.76 2.79
CA ARG A 242 -5.38 23.41 4.10
C ARG A 242 -4.97 22.51 5.27
N VAL A 243 -5.07 21.17 5.07
CA VAL A 243 -4.85 20.17 6.14
C VAL A 243 -3.43 19.62 6.10
N ARG A 244 -2.87 19.39 4.91
CA ARG A 244 -1.49 18.90 4.80
C ARG A 244 -0.48 19.92 5.35
N PHE A 245 0.63 19.44 5.87
CA PHE A 245 1.71 20.33 6.29
C PHE A 245 2.34 21.06 5.08
N PRO A 246 2.75 22.34 5.25
CA PRO A 246 3.56 22.99 4.25
C PRO A 246 4.90 22.25 4.10
N TRP A 247 5.43 22.22 2.86
CA TRP A 247 6.72 21.55 2.55
C TRP A 247 6.80 20.08 2.98
N ASN A 248 5.67 19.38 3.02
CA ASN A 248 5.58 18.00 3.50
C ASN A 248 6.38 16.99 2.65
N VAL A 249 6.76 17.34 1.43
CA VAL A 249 7.56 16.49 0.54
C VAL A 249 8.98 17.06 0.42
N SER A 250 9.99 16.21 0.66
CA SER A 250 11.38 16.65 0.62
C SER A 250 11.84 16.99 -0.81
N LEU A 251 12.85 17.90 -0.90
CA LEU A 251 13.49 18.24 -2.17
C LEU A 251 14.05 17.00 -2.88
N LEU A 252 14.70 16.10 -2.12
CA LEU A 252 15.28 14.86 -2.65
C LEU A 252 14.19 13.93 -3.21
N GLY A 253 13.05 13.84 -2.52
CA GLY A 253 11.92 13.05 -2.98
C GLY A 253 11.32 13.60 -4.28
N ILE A 254 11.17 14.93 -4.39
CA ILE A 254 10.67 15.56 -5.62
C ILE A 254 11.62 15.30 -6.80
N ALA A 255 12.93 15.46 -6.59
CA ALA A 255 13.93 15.19 -7.62
C ALA A 255 13.94 13.72 -8.04
N ALA A 256 13.93 12.79 -7.08
CA ALA A 256 13.85 11.36 -7.34
C ALA A 256 12.59 10.98 -8.15
N ALA A 257 11.44 11.54 -7.77
CA ALA A 257 10.18 11.27 -8.47
C ALA A 257 10.17 11.81 -9.91
N LEU A 258 10.69 13.02 -10.13
CA LEU A 258 10.81 13.61 -11.47
C LEU A 258 11.70 12.76 -12.37
N ALA A 259 12.88 12.37 -11.90
CA ALA A 259 13.81 11.52 -12.64
C ALA A 259 13.20 10.13 -12.93
N ALA A 260 12.55 9.52 -11.94
CA ALA A 260 11.90 8.23 -12.10
C ALA A 260 10.73 8.25 -13.09
N LEU A 261 9.99 9.36 -13.21
CA LEU A 261 8.92 9.50 -14.20
C LEU A 261 9.45 9.54 -15.65
N GLU A 262 10.66 10.01 -15.85
CA GLU A 262 11.32 10.12 -17.18
C GLU A 262 12.04 8.83 -17.56
N ASP A 263 12.48 8.03 -16.59
CA ASP A 263 13.19 6.77 -16.80
C ASP A 263 12.20 5.60 -17.07
N THR A 264 11.59 5.64 -18.24
CA THR A 264 10.60 4.63 -18.65
C THR A 264 11.21 3.24 -18.82
N THR A 265 12.50 3.15 -19.13
CA THR A 265 13.24 1.89 -19.27
C THR A 265 13.39 1.19 -17.92
N ASP A 266 13.78 1.93 -16.88
CA ASP A 266 13.88 1.41 -15.51
C ASP A 266 12.48 0.99 -14.98
N GLN A 267 11.46 1.82 -15.23
CA GLN A 267 10.08 1.49 -14.85
C GLN A 267 9.61 0.15 -15.46
N GLU A 268 9.83 -0.04 -16.77
CA GLU A 268 9.42 -1.28 -17.45
C GLU A 268 10.25 -2.48 -16.98
N THR A 269 11.55 -2.31 -16.75
CA THR A 269 12.42 -3.34 -16.20
C THR A 269 11.94 -3.82 -14.84
N LYS A 270 11.61 -2.89 -13.93
CA LYS A 270 11.07 -3.18 -12.61
C LYS A 270 9.71 -3.90 -12.71
N ARG A 271 8.83 -3.38 -13.57
CA ARG A 271 7.51 -3.96 -13.81
C ARG A 271 7.60 -5.40 -14.32
N GLN A 272 8.41 -5.65 -15.35
CA GLN A 272 8.61 -6.99 -15.92
C GLN A 272 9.24 -7.97 -14.93
N THR A 273 10.14 -7.50 -14.08
CA THR A 273 10.71 -8.32 -13.00
C THR A 273 9.63 -8.77 -12.03
N VAL A 274 8.73 -7.87 -11.65
CA VAL A 274 7.62 -8.20 -10.75
C VAL A 274 6.64 -9.18 -11.42
N ILE A 275 6.25 -8.94 -12.67
CA ILE A 275 5.29 -9.82 -13.38
C ILE A 275 5.85 -11.24 -13.49
N LYS A 276 7.09 -11.40 -13.97
CA LYS A 276 7.73 -12.72 -14.12
C LYS A 276 7.96 -13.40 -12.76
N GLY A 277 8.38 -12.65 -11.74
CA GLY A 277 8.60 -13.17 -10.40
C GLY A 277 7.29 -13.61 -9.73
N ARG A 278 6.22 -12.85 -9.92
CA ARG A 278 4.86 -13.15 -9.43
C ARG A 278 4.32 -14.45 -10.04
N GLU A 279 4.43 -14.58 -11.35
CA GLU A 279 4.05 -15.82 -12.07
C GLU A 279 4.87 -17.01 -11.57
N TYR A 280 6.17 -16.86 -11.42
CA TYR A 280 7.06 -17.92 -10.94
C TYR A 280 6.66 -18.38 -9.53
N ILE A 281 6.53 -17.46 -8.55
CA ILE A 281 6.16 -17.83 -7.18
C ILE A 281 4.76 -18.46 -7.14
N PHE A 282 3.78 -17.88 -7.86
CA PHE A 282 2.43 -18.43 -7.94
C PHE A 282 2.44 -19.89 -8.42
N ASN A 283 3.14 -20.16 -9.50
CA ASN A 283 3.20 -21.50 -10.09
C ASN A 283 3.95 -22.49 -9.17
N GLU A 284 5.08 -22.09 -8.59
CA GLU A 284 5.88 -22.99 -7.74
C GLU A 284 5.20 -23.32 -6.44
N ILE A 285 4.53 -22.37 -5.80
CA ILE A 285 3.77 -22.60 -4.56
C ILE A 285 2.59 -23.55 -4.80
N ASN A 286 1.84 -23.35 -5.89
CA ASN A 286 0.68 -24.20 -6.20
C ASN A 286 1.04 -25.65 -6.60
N LYS A 287 2.33 -25.95 -6.87
CA LYS A 287 2.81 -27.32 -7.02
C LYS A 287 3.04 -28.06 -5.69
N ILE A 288 3.08 -27.32 -4.58
CA ILE A 288 3.38 -27.90 -3.26
C ILE A 288 2.08 -28.36 -2.60
N PRO A 289 1.93 -29.66 -2.27
CA PRO A 289 0.73 -30.15 -1.62
C PRO A 289 0.46 -29.44 -0.29
N GLY A 290 -0.78 -28.99 -0.10
CA GLY A 290 -1.18 -28.31 1.13
C GLY A 290 -1.00 -26.81 1.15
N LEU A 291 -0.44 -26.21 0.09
CA LEU A 291 -0.36 -24.77 -0.11
C LEU A 291 -1.30 -24.31 -1.21
N LYS A 292 -1.71 -23.05 -1.11
CA LYS A 292 -2.46 -22.34 -2.15
C LYS A 292 -1.96 -20.91 -2.27
N ALA A 293 -1.39 -20.54 -3.39
CA ALA A 293 -1.12 -19.16 -3.74
C ALA A 293 -2.35 -18.54 -4.39
N TYR A 294 -2.64 -17.27 -4.07
CA TYR A 294 -3.72 -16.52 -4.70
C TYR A 294 -3.18 -15.66 -5.84
N PRO A 295 -3.92 -15.51 -6.95
CA PRO A 295 -3.56 -14.59 -8.02
C PRO A 295 -3.42 -13.16 -7.48
N SER A 296 -2.42 -12.42 -7.98
CA SER A 296 -2.14 -11.07 -7.52
C SER A 296 -1.78 -10.16 -8.68
N GLU A 297 -2.17 -8.90 -8.60
CA GLU A 297 -1.72 -7.81 -9.47
C GLU A 297 -0.79 -6.82 -8.73
N GLY A 298 -0.40 -7.13 -7.48
CA GLY A 298 0.63 -6.42 -6.72
C GLY A 298 2.03 -7.01 -6.88
N ASN A 299 3.01 -6.46 -6.14
CA ASN A 299 4.36 -7.03 -6.03
C ASN A 299 4.50 -8.01 -4.85
N PHE A 300 3.48 -8.80 -4.63
CA PHE A 300 3.44 -9.82 -3.56
C PHE A 300 2.48 -10.95 -3.94
N ILE A 301 2.62 -12.06 -3.26
CA ILE A 301 1.69 -13.20 -3.31
C ILE A 301 1.19 -13.49 -1.90
N LEU A 302 -0.13 -13.64 -1.78
CA LEU A 302 -0.77 -14.21 -0.60
C LEU A 302 -0.76 -15.74 -0.72
N ILE A 303 -0.33 -16.42 0.35
CA ILE A 303 -0.22 -17.88 0.40
C ILE A 303 -1.02 -18.38 1.60
N ASP A 304 -1.95 -19.28 1.35
CA ASP A 304 -2.62 -20.09 2.35
C ASP A 304 -1.77 -21.34 2.66
N ALA A 305 -1.32 -21.44 3.90
CA ALA A 305 -0.50 -22.52 4.42
C ALA A 305 -1.16 -23.27 5.59
N HIS A 306 -2.48 -23.13 5.77
CA HIS A 306 -3.21 -23.77 6.89
C HIS A 306 -2.98 -25.27 6.98
N LYS A 307 -2.89 -25.96 5.85
CA LYS A 307 -2.70 -27.40 5.79
C LYS A 307 -1.33 -27.88 6.28
N LEU A 308 -0.39 -26.96 6.51
CA LEU A 308 0.90 -27.32 7.15
C LEU A 308 0.76 -27.52 8.67
N GLY A 309 -0.38 -27.15 9.26
CA GLY A 309 -0.60 -27.25 10.70
C GLY A 309 0.25 -26.27 11.53
N LYS A 310 0.80 -25.24 10.89
CA LYS A 310 1.63 -24.19 11.49
C LYS A 310 0.93 -22.84 11.40
N ASN A 311 1.13 -21.98 12.40
CA ASN A 311 0.67 -20.60 12.30
C ASN A 311 1.63 -19.74 11.49
N SER A 312 1.18 -18.54 11.10
CA SER A 312 1.95 -17.65 10.23
C SER A 312 3.27 -17.18 10.84
N GLU A 313 3.30 -16.99 12.15
CA GLU A 313 4.48 -16.57 12.91
C GLU A 313 5.53 -17.68 12.95
N GLU A 314 5.12 -18.94 13.21
CA GLU A 314 6.02 -20.10 13.18
C GLU A 314 6.67 -20.25 11.78
N ILE A 315 5.89 -20.08 10.72
CA ILE A 315 6.40 -20.13 9.34
C ILE A 315 7.39 -18.99 9.09
N ARG A 316 7.04 -17.75 9.48
CA ARG A 316 7.94 -16.60 9.37
C ARG A 316 9.26 -16.85 10.11
N ASP A 317 9.20 -17.32 11.35
CA ASP A 317 10.39 -17.51 12.19
C ASP A 317 11.31 -18.59 11.61
N ALA A 318 10.73 -19.69 11.15
CA ALA A 318 11.49 -20.76 10.48
C ALA A 318 12.18 -20.27 9.20
N ILE A 319 11.50 -19.46 8.39
CA ILE A 319 12.08 -18.91 7.15
C ILE A 319 13.07 -17.78 7.48
N SER A 320 12.84 -16.99 8.52
CA SER A 320 13.78 -15.97 9.01
C SER A 320 15.11 -16.59 9.45
N ASN A 321 15.07 -17.71 10.15
CA ASN A 321 16.26 -18.46 10.52
C ASN A 321 17.06 -19.00 9.32
N LYS A 322 16.43 -19.08 8.15
CA LYS A 322 17.08 -19.42 6.87
C LYS A 322 17.52 -18.18 6.08
N GLY A 323 17.42 -16.97 6.65
CA GLY A 323 17.88 -15.71 6.06
C GLY A 323 16.86 -14.99 5.17
N ILE A 324 15.56 -15.31 5.25
CA ILE A 324 14.51 -14.60 4.50
C ILE A 324 13.39 -14.15 5.43
N TYR A 325 13.06 -12.84 5.41
CA TYR A 325 11.97 -12.30 6.20
C TYR A 325 10.70 -12.13 5.34
N ILE A 326 9.62 -12.84 5.72
CA ILE A 326 8.30 -12.78 5.08
C ILE A 326 7.26 -12.18 6.02
N ARG A 327 6.08 -11.83 5.52
CA ARG A 327 5.02 -11.21 6.32
C ARG A 327 3.98 -12.23 6.81
N PRO A 328 3.86 -12.48 8.13
CA PRO A 328 2.72 -13.19 8.68
C PRO A 328 1.46 -12.30 8.55
N MET A 329 0.31 -12.91 8.27
CA MET A 329 -0.93 -12.17 8.08
C MET A 329 -1.90 -12.28 9.26
N THR A 330 -1.54 -12.97 10.33
CA THR A 330 -2.30 -12.98 11.59
C THR A 330 -2.46 -11.54 12.10
N GLY A 331 -3.65 -11.20 12.58
CA GLY A 331 -3.97 -9.85 13.06
C GLY A 331 -4.27 -8.80 11.97
N HIS A 332 -4.25 -9.20 10.69
CA HIS A 332 -4.64 -8.37 9.56
C HIS A 332 -6.04 -8.75 9.02
N HIS A 333 -6.97 -9.05 9.90
CA HIS A 333 -8.31 -9.58 9.57
C HIS A 333 -8.25 -10.86 8.73
N MET A 334 -7.20 -11.65 8.93
CA MET A 334 -6.99 -12.95 8.29
C MET A 334 -6.78 -14.03 9.34
N GLU A 335 -7.16 -15.25 9.00
CA GLU A 335 -6.95 -16.41 9.85
C GLU A 335 -5.46 -16.75 9.99
N LYS A 336 -5.14 -17.51 11.03
CA LYS A 336 -3.79 -18.07 11.23
C LYS A 336 -3.46 -18.99 10.04
N GLY A 337 -2.20 -18.94 9.57
CA GLY A 337 -1.74 -19.77 8.45
C GLY A 337 -1.62 -19.02 7.11
N PHE A 338 -2.13 -17.80 7.00
CA PHE A 338 -1.83 -16.95 5.83
C PHE A 338 -0.49 -16.25 5.99
N ILE A 339 0.32 -16.28 4.93
CA ILE A 339 1.55 -15.49 4.80
C ILE A 339 1.52 -14.67 3.52
N ARG A 340 2.20 -13.54 3.50
CA ARG A 340 2.39 -12.73 2.30
C ARG A 340 3.88 -12.62 2.00
N VAL A 341 4.25 -12.86 0.75
CA VAL A 341 5.63 -12.81 0.28
C VAL A 341 5.76 -11.74 -0.78
N THR A 342 6.71 -10.82 -0.61
CA THR A 342 7.06 -9.80 -1.60
C THR A 342 7.79 -10.45 -2.78
N ILE A 343 7.54 -9.95 -3.98
CA ILE A 343 8.23 -10.39 -5.20
C ILE A 343 9.60 -9.70 -5.28
N GLY A 344 10.65 -10.51 -5.28
CA GLY A 344 12.02 -10.07 -5.50
C GLY A 344 12.47 -10.23 -6.95
N THR A 345 13.78 -10.13 -7.17
CA THR A 345 14.42 -10.55 -8.43
C THR A 345 14.29 -12.06 -8.63
N MET A 346 14.46 -12.55 -9.86
CA MET A 346 14.31 -13.99 -10.12
C MET A 346 15.22 -14.87 -9.24
N PRO A 347 16.52 -14.55 -9.04
CA PRO A 347 17.37 -15.31 -8.12
C PRO A 347 16.84 -15.30 -6.66
N GLN A 348 16.32 -14.17 -6.19
CA GLN A 348 15.76 -14.05 -4.84
C GLN A 348 14.47 -14.88 -4.68
N ASN A 349 13.61 -14.86 -5.70
CA ASN A 349 12.39 -15.69 -5.73
C ASN A 349 12.72 -17.18 -5.76
N GLN A 350 13.74 -17.59 -6.52
CA GLN A 350 14.22 -18.97 -6.57
C GLN A 350 14.80 -19.42 -5.22
N LEU A 351 15.57 -18.54 -4.55
CA LEU A 351 16.08 -18.80 -3.22
C LEU A 351 14.94 -19.00 -2.21
N PHE A 352 13.93 -18.11 -2.23
CA PHE A 352 12.77 -18.26 -1.37
C PHE A 352 12.06 -19.61 -1.59
N ILE A 353 11.76 -19.97 -2.83
CA ILE A 353 11.09 -21.24 -3.13
C ILE A 353 11.92 -22.44 -2.69
N LYS A 354 13.24 -22.41 -2.90
CA LYS A 354 14.15 -23.47 -2.45
C LYS A 354 14.08 -23.65 -0.93
N LEU A 355 14.32 -22.59 -0.16
CA LEU A 355 14.34 -22.64 1.29
C LEU A 355 12.95 -22.96 1.90
N PHE A 356 11.89 -22.52 1.24
CA PHE A 356 10.53 -22.82 1.66
C PHE A 356 10.19 -24.31 1.43
N LYS A 357 10.62 -24.92 0.32
CA LYS A 357 10.49 -26.35 0.08
C LYS A 357 11.29 -27.18 1.11
N GLU A 358 12.53 -26.78 1.42
CA GLU A 358 13.36 -27.41 2.45
C GLU A 358 12.65 -27.37 3.82
N TYR A 359 12.10 -26.22 4.22
CA TYR A 359 11.32 -26.10 5.45
C TYR A 359 10.11 -27.06 5.47
N ILE A 360 9.39 -27.16 4.37
CA ILE A 360 8.24 -28.08 4.29
C ILE A 360 8.67 -29.53 4.42
N GLN A 361 9.80 -29.92 3.81
CA GLN A 361 10.35 -31.28 3.97
C GLN A 361 10.73 -31.56 5.43
N GLU A 362 11.35 -30.60 6.11
CA GLU A 362 11.72 -30.72 7.55
C GLU A 362 10.49 -30.97 8.42
N ILE A 363 9.36 -30.30 8.20
CA ILE A 363 8.15 -30.45 9.04
C ILE A 363 7.26 -31.62 8.64
N THR A 364 7.36 -32.11 7.41
CA THR A 364 6.49 -33.20 6.89
C THR A 364 7.22 -34.55 6.85
N GLY A 365 8.54 -34.58 6.93
CA GLY A 365 9.35 -35.78 6.81
C GLY A 365 9.35 -36.42 5.40
N LYS A 366 8.96 -35.64 4.38
CA LYS A 366 8.83 -36.12 2.99
C LYS A 366 9.69 -35.30 2.05
#